data_f64b6c178ae5445158285b0cf28a7ba9
#
_entry.id   f64b6c178ae5445158285b0cf28a7ba9
#
_cell.length_a   1.000
_cell.length_b   1.000
_cell.length_c   1.000
_cell.angle_alpha   90.00
_cell.angle_beta   90.00
_cell.angle_gamma   90.00
#
_symmetry.space_group_name_H-M   'P 1'
#
loop_
_entity.id
_entity.type
_entity.pdbx_description
1 polymer ?
#
loop_
_entity_poly.entity_id
_entity_poly.type
_entity_poly.pdbx_seq_one_letter_code
_entity_poly.pdbx_strand_id
1 'polypeptide(L)'
;MTGDIIRAEGITKRFGGFTALNNVTVSFPRGRLTAIIGPNGAGKSTFFNILSGVFPPTEGRVIYDGRDITGTPQHKFAHLGIAKSFQITNVFPELTALENVRIAIQAMHKRFDIWTPRGKLTEMEHQAAELLDMVGLREHRIRLAENLAHGEQRALEIALALACNPRLLLLDEPTAGMSPEETLIMMDLITMLASERTVILVEHKMKLVMRISNHLIVLHHGEFLADGTPDDIRGNDEVRRVYLGQGNH
;
A
#
# COMPACT_ATOMS: atom_id res chain seq x y z
N MET A 1 15.41 8.06 -14.22
CA MET A 1 15.07 9.13 -13.24
C MET A 1 15.36 8.57 -11.84
N THR A 2 16.52 8.87 -11.31
CA THR A 2 16.96 8.50 -9.95
C THR A 2 16.49 9.60 -9.00
N GLY A 3 15.56 9.32 -8.12
CA GLY A 3 15.04 10.25 -7.11
C GLY A 3 13.93 9.62 -6.29
N ASP A 4 13.55 10.29 -5.22
CA ASP A 4 12.47 9.83 -4.36
C ASP A 4 11.11 10.08 -5.02
N ILE A 5 10.18 9.13 -4.86
CA ILE A 5 8.79 9.31 -5.31
C ILE A 5 7.99 10.07 -4.26
N ILE A 6 8.23 9.77 -2.99
CA ILE A 6 7.57 10.42 -1.86
C ILE A 6 8.58 10.63 -0.72
N ARG A 7 8.49 11.76 -0.05
CA ARG A 7 9.27 12.11 1.13
C ARG A 7 8.37 12.61 2.24
N ALA A 8 8.65 12.19 3.44
CA ALA A 8 8.08 12.71 4.67
C ALA A 8 9.15 13.56 5.36
N GLU A 9 8.85 14.82 5.65
CA GLU A 9 9.79 15.79 6.21
C GLU A 9 9.26 16.28 7.56
N GLY A 10 9.93 15.89 8.67
CA GLY A 10 9.60 16.36 10.02
C GLY A 10 8.20 15.96 10.51
N ILE A 11 7.71 14.79 10.10
CA ILE A 11 6.34 14.36 10.41
C ILE A 11 6.17 14.14 11.90
N THR A 12 5.31 14.94 12.50
CA THR A 12 4.83 14.77 13.86
C THR A 12 3.33 14.57 13.85
N LYS A 13 2.83 13.59 14.63
CA LYS A 13 1.39 13.37 14.80
C LYS A 13 1.03 13.21 16.25
N ARG A 14 0.13 14.09 16.72
CA ARG A 14 -0.42 14.07 18.06
C ARG A 14 -1.93 13.75 18.01
N PHE A 15 -2.36 12.92 18.93
CA PHE A 15 -3.78 12.63 19.19
C PHE A 15 -4.08 13.02 20.63
N GLY A 16 -4.67 14.19 20.83
CA GLY A 16 -4.79 14.76 22.18
C GLY A 16 -3.42 14.92 22.85
N GLY A 17 -3.23 14.31 24.01
CA GLY A 17 -1.96 14.33 24.76
C GLY A 17 -0.93 13.27 24.33
N PHE A 18 -1.28 12.36 23.40
CA PHE A 18 -0.39 11.28 22.95
C PHE A 18 0.31 11.64 21.64
N THR A 19 1.64 11.55 21.61
CA THR A 19 2.45 11.73 20.40
C THR A 19 2.71 10.36 19.77
N ALA A 20 2.06 10.10 18.64
CA ALA A 20 2.18 8.84 17.90
C ALA A 20 3.37 8.82 16.95
N LEU A 21 3.78 9.99 16.42
CA LEU A 21 4.98 10.19 15.62
C LEU A 21 5.66 11.48 16.06
N ASN A 22 6.99 11.45 16.11
CA ASN A 22 7.82 12.56 16.54
C ASN A 22 8.94 12.82 15.53
N ASN A 23 8.82 13.91 14.77
CA ASN A 23 9.84 14.41 13.83
C ASN A 23 10.40 13.36 12.85
N VAL A 24 9.55 12.51 12.27
CA VAL A 24 9.96 11.45 11.34
C VAL A 24 10.28 12.08 9.98
N THR A 25 11.53 11.89 9.53
CA THR A 25 12.00 12.31 8.20
C THR A 25 12.54 11.10 7.46
N VAL A 26 11.89 10.72 6.35
CA VAL A 26 12.26 9.56 5.53
C VAL A 26 11.93 9.79 4.06
N SER A 27 12.66 9.10 3.19
CA SER A 27 12.50 9.14 1.74
C SER A 27 12.22 7.74 1.18
N PHE A 28 11.42 7.69 0.13
CA PHE A 28 11.07 6.45 -0.57
C PHE A 28 11.56 6.52 -2.01
N PRO A 29 12.60 5.73 -2.36
CA PRO A 29 13.15 5.71 -3.70
C PRO A 29 12.15 5.22 -4.73
N ARG A 30 12.14 5.85 -5.91
CA ARG A 30 11.29 5.45 -7.03
C ARG A 30 11.67 4.07 -7.58
N GLY A 31 10.65 3.29 -7.98
CA GLY A 31 10.86 1.97 -8.59
C GLY A 31 11.41 0.92 -7.63
N ARG A 32 11.19 1.08 -6.34
CA ARG A 32 11.59 0.11 -5.32
C ARG A 32 10.41 -0.36 -4.47
N LEU A 33 10.56 -1.55 -3.92
CA LEU A 33 9.74 -2.03 -2.83
C LEU A 33 10.40 -1.64 -1.52
N THR A 34 9.78 -0.69 -0.81
CA THR A 34 10.22 -0.27 0.52
C THR A 34 9.24 -0.77 1.56
N ALA A 35 9.72 -1.48 2.58
CA ALA A 35 8.87 -1.86 3.69
C ALA A 35 9.13 -1.00 4.93
N ILE A 36 8.03 -0.61 5.60
CA ILE A 36 8.04 0.06 6.89
C ILE A 36 7.84 -1.01 7.96
N ILE A 37 8.82 -1.17 8.82
CA ILE A 37 8.84 -2.18 9.89
C ILE A 37 9.02 -1.51 11.26
N GLY A 38 8.76 -2.26 12.32
CA GLY A 38 8.88 -1.80 13.70
C GLY A 38 7.99 -2.64 14.62
N PRO A 39 8.23 -2.63 15.93
CA PRO A 39 7.37 -3.31 16.89
C PRO A 39 5.94 -2.74 16.93
N ASN A 40 5.06 -3.42 17.66
CA ASN A 40 3.71 -2.90 17.89
C ASN A 40 3.80 -1.57 18.66
N GLY A 41 2.98 -0.58 18.25
CA GLY A 41 3.05 0.76 18.81
C GLY A 41 4.19 1.65 18.27
N ALA A 42 4.99 1.19 17.31
CA ALA A 42 6.08 1.98 16.72
C ALA A 42 5.62 3.17 15.85
N GLY A 43 4.30 3.32 15.60
CA GLY A 43 3.77 4.41 14.79
C GLY A 43 3.57 4.07 13.31
N LYS A 44 3.85 2.82 12.87
CA LYS A 44 3.78 2.39 11.45
C LYS A 44 2.46 2.74 10.78
N SER A 45 1.33 2.29 11.35
CA SER A 45 0.00 2.54 10.77
C SER A 45 -0.36 4.03 10.77
N THR A 46 0.07 4.78 11.80
CA THR A 46 -0.10 6.25 11.85
C THR A 46 0.67 6.92 10.71
N PHE A 47 1.93 6.54 10.52
CA PHE A 47 2.77 7.07 9.46
C PHE A 47 2.24 6.71 8.07
N PHE A 48 1.85 5.47 7.87
CA PHE A 48 1.25 4.99 6.63
C PHE A 48 -0.06 5.72 6.29
N ASN A 49 -0.90 5.98 7.29
CA ASN A 49 -2.14 6.73 7.12
C ASN A 49 -1.89 8.19 6.74
N ILE A 50 -0.79 8.81 7.21
CA ILE A 50 -0.38 10.15 6.77
C ILE A 50 0.09 10.10 5.31
N LEU A 51 0.94 9.14 4.94
CA LEU A 51 1.41 8.98 3.55
C LEU A 51 0.27 8.71 2.57
N SER A 52 -0.81 8.07 3.01
CA SER A 52 -1.99 7.75 2.20
C SER A 52 -3.12 8.79 2.29
N GLY A 53 -2.92 9.91 3.00
CA GLY A 53 -3.88 11.01 3.09
C GLY A 53 -5.14 10.71 3.90
N VAL A 54 -5.14 9.68 4.76
CA VAL A 54 -6.26 9.38 5.65
C VAL A 54 -6.47 10.52 6.64
N PHE A 55 -5.39 11.07 7.17
CA PHE A 55 -5.38 12.28 7.97
C PHE A 55 -4.05 13.04 7.81
N PRO A 56 -4.06 14.38 7.98
CA PRO A 56 -2.84 15.16 7.88
C PRO A 56 -1.93 14.95 9.09
N PRO A 57 -0.62 15.21 9.00
CA PRO A 57 0.25 15.32 10.14
C PRO A 57 -0.14 16.54 10.99
N THR A 58 0.32 16.59 12.24
CA THR A 58 0.20 17.79 13.09
C THR A 58 1.26 18.82 12.72
N GLU A 59 2.47 18.35 12.39
CA GLU A 59 3.60 19.13 11.91
C GLU A 59 4.35 18.36 10.82
N GLY A 60 5.11 19.06 9.99
CA GLY A 60 5.87 18.46 8.89
C GLY A 60 5.11 18.44 7.58
N ARG A 61 5.74 17.86 6.55
CA ARG A 61 5.22 17.85 5.17
C ARG A 61 5.40 16.51 4.48
N VAL A 62 4.48 16.20 3.58
CA VAL A 62 4.57 15.06 2.66
C VAL A 62 4.75 15.59 1.23
N ILE A 63 5.88 15.27 0.62
CA ILE A 63 6.24 15.70 -0.73
C ILE A 63 6.13 14.49 -1.66
N TYR A 64 5.28 14.55 -2.66
CA TYR A 64 5.11 13.53 -3.67
C TYR A 64 5.48 14.09 -5.06
N ASP A 65 6.42 13.44 -5.73
CA ASP A 65 6.89 13.84 -7.07
C ASP A 65 7.28 15.34 -7.13
N GLY A 66 7.94 15.82 -6.05
CA GLY A 66 8.38 17.22 -5.90
C GLY A 66 7.29 18.21 -5.50
N ARG A 67 6.05 17.76 -5.28
CA ARG A 67 4.90 18.61 -4.88
C ARG A 67 4.50 18.34 -3.44
N ASP A 68 4.22 19.38 -2.69
CA ASP A 68 3.63 19.27 -1.36
C ASP A 68 2.18 18.80 -1.49
N ILE A 69 1.88 17.64 -0.90
CA ILE A 69 0.55 17.04 -0.86
C ILE A 69 -0.04 17.00 0.56
N THR A 70 0.62 17.66 1.51
CA THR A 70 0.20 17.70 2.91
C THR A 70 -1.25 18.19 3.03
N GLY A 71 -2.08 17.41 3.75
CA GLY A 71 -3.50 17.76 3.91
C GLY A 71 -4.37 17.62 2.66
N THR A 72 -3.83 17.12 1.56
CA THR A 72 -4.63 16.80 0.37
C THR A 72 -5.66 15.72 0.73
N PRO A 73 -6.95 15.92 0.43
CA PRO A 73 -7.98 14.93 0.70
C PRO A 73 -7.72 13.59 -0.01
N GLN A 74 -7.94 12.48 0.69
CA GLN A 74 -7.63 11.12 0.22
C GLN A 74 -8.22 10.80 -1.16
N HIS A 75 -9.46 11.25 -1.46
CA HIS A 75 -10.10 10.99 -2.75
C HIS A 75 -9.36 11.59 -3.97
N LYS A 76 -8.41 12.53 -3.75
CA LYS A 76 -7.57 13.09 -4.82
C LYS A 76 -6.31 12.27 -5.07
N PHE A 77 -5.94 11.35 -4.19
CA PHE A 77 -4.70 10.59 -4.29
C PHE A 77 -4.68 9.69 -5.53
N ALA A 78 -5.79 9.07 -5.89
CA ALA A 78 -5.90 8.26 -7.11
C ALA A 78 -5.54 9.08 -8.37
N HIS A 79 -5.99 10.34 -8.45
CA HIS A 79 -5.65 11.24 -9.56
C HIS A 79 -4.20 11.73 -9.54
N LEU A 80 -3.51 11.67 -8.40
CA LEU A 80 -2.08 11.91 -8.29
C LEU A 80 -1.25 10.69 -8.71
N GLY A 81 -1.89 9.52 -8.91
CA GLY A 81 -1.22 8.26 -9.17
C GLY A 81 -0.72 7.57 -7.91
N ILE A 82 -1.40 7.80 -6.79
CA ILE A 82 -1.17 7.09 -5.51
C ILE A 82 -2.40 6.24 -5.22
N ALA A 83 -2.21 4.94 -5.07
CA ALA A 83 -3.27 4.03 -4.63
C ALA A 83 -2.91 3.37 -3.30
N LYS A 84 -3.92 3.16 -2.47
CA LYS A 84 -3.83 2.40 -1.22
C LYS A 84 -4.73 1.18 -1.32
N SER A 85 -4.23 -0.01 -0.96
CA SER A 85 -5.10 -1.12 -0.65
C SER A 85 -5.75 -0.87 0.72
N PHE A 86 -7.04 -1.04 0.81
CA PHE A 86 -7.78 -0.74 2.04
C PHE A 86 -7.79 -1.95 2.98
N GLN A 87 -7.64 -1.69 4.28
CA GLN A 87 -7.82 -2.69 5.34
C GLN A 87 -9.30 -3.11 5.54
N ILE A 88 -10.24 -2.32 5.02
CA ILE A 88 -11.68 -2.60 5.02
C ILE A 88 -12.07 -2.77 3.56
N THR A 89 -12.66 -3.90 3.25
CA THR A 89 -13.15 -4.29 1.93
C THR A 89 -14.09 -3.22 1.35
N ASN A 90 -13.55 -2.29 0.57
CA ASN A 90 -14.33 -1.33 -0.21
C ASN A 90 -14.79 -1.98 -1.52
N VAL A 91 -15.27 -3.22 -1.43
CA VAL A 91 -15.87 -3.95 -2.54
C VAL A 91 -17.39 -3.87 -2.43
N PHE A 92 -18.06 -3.93 -3.55
CA PHE A 92 -19.49 -4.16 -3.62
C PHE A 92 -19.72 -5.67 -3.51
N PRO A 93 -20.18 -6.19 -2.36
CA PRO A 93 -20.22 -7.63 -2.11
C PRO A 93 -21.15 -8.39 -3.06
N GLU A 94 -22.24 -7.75 -3.45
CA GLU A 94 -23.27 -8.30 -4.35
C GLU A 94 -22.91 -8.20 -5.84
N LEU A 95 -21.79 -7.57 -6.19
CA LEU A 95 -21.28 -7.49 -7.55
C LEU A 95 -20.19 -8.53 -7.79
N THR A 96 -20.02 -8.92 -9.04
CA THR A 96 -18.92 -9.80 -9.43
C THR A 96 -17.57 -9.13 -9.26
N ALA A 97 -16.48 -9.91 -9.18
CA ALA A 97 -15.12 -9.38 -9.16
C ALA A 97 -14.87 -8.46 -10.37
N LEU A 98 -15.33 -8.87 -11.55
CA LEU A 98 -15.21 -8.10 -12.80
C LEU A 98 -15.92 -6.74 -12.71
N GLU A 99 -17.17 -6.73 -12.23
CA GLU A 99 -17.95 -5.49 -12.09
C GLU A 99 -17.33 -4.55 -11.07
N ASN A 100 -16.80 -5.05 -9.95
CA ASN A 100 -16.08 -4.26 -8.97
C ASN A 100 -14.91 -3.50 -9.62
N VAL A 101 -14.03 -4.21 -10.34
CA VAL A 101 -12.86 -3.60 -10.98
C VAL A 101 -13.28 -2.66 -12.12
N ARG A 102 -14.29 -3.04 -12.93
CA ARG A 102 -14.82 -2.19 -13.99
C ARG A 102 -15.35 -0.85 -13.46
N ILE A 103 -16.07 -0.86 -12.32
CA ILE A 103 -16.57 0.36 -11.66
C ILE A 103 -15.41 1.23 -11.18
N ALA A 104 -14.35 0.63 -10.62
CA ALA A 104 -13.17 1.36 -10.19
C ALA A 104 -12.46 2.04 -11.38
N ILE A 105 -12.32 1.36 -12.51
CA ILE A 105 -11.79 1.95 -13.77
C ILE A 105 -12.69 3.10 -14.24
N GLN A 106 -14.01 2.89 -14.26
CA GLN A 106 -14.98 3.89 -14.68
C GLN A 106 -14.91 5.16 -13.82
N ALA A 107 -14.68 5.02 -12.51
CA ALA A 107 -14.57 6.15 -11.58
C ALA A 107 -13.36 7.07 -11.89
N MET A 108 -12.33 6.57 -12.57
CA MET A 108 -11.17 7.35 -13.00
C MET A 108 -11.46 8.18 -14.26
N HIS A 109 -12.49 7.83 -15.02
CA HIS A 109 -12.95 8.59 -16.17
C HIS A 109 -13.94 9.70 -15.72
N LYS A 110 -14.26 10.65 -16.58
CA LYS A 110 -15.10 11.81 -16.23
C LYS A 110 -16.43 11.39 -15.60
N ARG A 111 -16.72 11.90 -14.44
CA ARG A 111 -17.84 11.57 -13.52
C ARG A 111 -19.26 11.68 -14.08
N PHE A 112 -19.47 12.26 -15.28
CA PHE A 112 -20.81 12.59 -15.81
C PHE A 112 -21.04 12.10 -17.25
N ASP A 113 -20.33 11.05 -17.67
CA ASP A 113 -20.59 10.48 -19.00
C ASP A 113 -21.75 9.46 -18.92
N ILE A 114 -22.98 9.99 -18.73
CA ILE A 114 -24.23 9.21 -18.70
C ILE A 114 -24.46 8.49 -20.04
N TRP A 115 -23.78 8.94 -21.08
CA TRP A 115 -23.85 8.41 -22.45
C TRP A 115 -22.57 7.70 -22.87
N THR A 116 -21.98 6.93 -21.97
CA THR A 116 -20.78 6.14 -22.32
C THR A 116 -21.08 5.21 -23.48
N PRO A 117 -20.43 5.33 -24.65
CA PRO A 117 -20.65 4.44 -25.78
C PRO A 117 -20.36 2.97 -25.39
N ARG A 118 -21.14 2.04 -25.93
CA ARG A 118 -20.96 0.58 -25.67
C ARG A 118 -19.51 0.12 -25.85
N GLY A 119 -18.81 0.63 -26.87
CA GLY A 119 -17.39 0.30 -27.13
C GLY A 119 -16.46 0.65 -25.97
N LYS A 120 -16.66 1.78 -25.27
CA LYS A 120 -15.87 2.12 -24.07
C LYS A 120 -16.17 1.22 -22.88
N LEU A 121 -17.42 0.77 -22.72
CA LEU A 121 -17.79 -0.20 -21.67
C LEU A 121 -17.09 -1.54 -21.89
N THR A 122 -17.02 -2.00 -23.13
CA THR A 122 -16.29 -3.23 -23.50
C THR A 122 -14.78 -3.10 -23.26
N GLU A 123 -14.20 -1.93 -23.53
CA GLU A 123 -12.79 -1.68 -23.25
C GLU A 123 -12.49 -1.67 -21.75
N MET A 124 -13.34 -1.04 -20.94
CA MET A 124 -13.20 -1.04 -19.48
C MET A 124 -13.36 -2.45 -18.90
N GLU A 125 -14.25 -3.25 -19.48
CA GLU A 125 -14.44 -4.65 -19.09
C GLU A 125 -13.19 -5.49 -19.43
N HIS A 126 -12.59 -5.27 -20.59
CA HIS A 126 -11.33 -5.93 -20.97
C HIS A 126 -10.19 -5.53 -20.03
N GLN A 127 -10.02 -4.25 -19.74
CA GLN A 127 -9.02 -3.77 -18.78
C GLN A 127 -9.26 -4.37 -17.37
N ALA A 128 -10.52 -4.46 -16.92
CA ALA A 128 -10.86 -5.08 -15.65
C ALA A 128 -10.49 -6.57 -15.65
N ALA A 129 -10.74 -7.27 -16.76
CA ALA A 129 -10.35 -8.66 -16.91
C ALA A 129 -8.84 -8.87 -16.87
N GLU A 130 -8.05 -7.99 -17.50
CA GLU A 130 -6.59 -8.02 -17.45
C GLU A 130 -6.06 -7.80 -16.04
N LEU A 131 -6.62 -6.84 -15.28
CA LEU A 131 -6.25 -6.61 -13.90
C LEU A 131 -6.57 -7.82 -13.00
N LEU A 132 -7.71 -8.47 -13.21
CA LEU A 132 -8.05 -9.69 -12.48
C LEU A 132 -7.12 -10.86 -12.82
N ASP A 133 -6.69 -10.96 -14.08
CA ASP A 133 -5.68 -11.96 -14.48
C ASP A 133 -4.35 -11.71 -13.79
N MET A 134 -3.93 -10.45 -13.75
CA MET A 134 -2.68 -10.03 -13.10
C MET A 134 -2.64 -10.41 -11.62
N VAL A 135 -3.77 -10.30 -10.92
CA VAL A 135 -3.86 -10.66 -9.49
C VAL A 135 -4.26 -12.11 -9.24
N GLY A 136 -4.32 -12.96 -10.29
CA GLY A 136 -4.62 -14.39 -10.16
C GLY A 136 -6.11 -14.74 -10.02
N LEU A 137 -7.02 -13.82 -10.37
CA LEU A 137 -8.47 -14.01 -10.24
C LEU A 137 -9.17 -14.33 -11.57
N ARG A 138 -8.45 -14.84 -12.58
CA ARG A 138 -8.98 -15.19 -13.91
C ARG A 138 -10.25 -16.04 -13.84
N GLU A 139 -10.20 -17.13 -13.09
CA GLU A 139 -11.29 -18.12 -12.99
C GLU A 139 -12.44 -17.64 -12.09
N HIS A 140 -12.22 -16.51 -11.36
CA HIS A 140 -13.17 -15.97 -10.39
C HIS A 140 -13.83 -14.67 -10.84
N ARG A 141 -13.63 -14.25 -12.10
CA ARG A 141 -14.13 -12.97 -12.64
C ARG A 141 -15.63 -12.75 -12.45
N ILE A 142 -16.44 -13.82 -12.63
CA ILE A 142 -17.90 -13.79 -12.53
C ILE A 142 -18.43 -14.18 -11.15
N ARG A 143 -17.54 -14.52 -10.20
CA ARG A 143 -17.92 -14.82 -8.83
C ARG A 143 -18.26 -13.53 -8.10
N LEU A 144 -19.32 -13.54 -7.27
CA LEU A 144 -19.63 -12.41 -6.39
C LEU A 144 -18.49 -12.17 -5.40
N ALA A 145 -18.20 -10.91 -5.10
CA ALA A 145 -17.07 -10.55 -4.25
C ALA A 145 -17.21 -11.12 -2.84
N GLU A 146 -18.41 -11.24 -2.30
CA GLU A 146 -18.70 -11.87 -1.00
C GLU A 146 -18.37 -13.37 -0.95
N ASN A 147 -18.39 -14.04 -2.11
CA ASN A 147 -18.15 -15.48 -2.23
C ASN A 147 -16.68 -15.83 -2.55
N LEU A 148 -15.81 -14.84 -2.59
CA LEU A 148 -14.36 -15.03 -2.72
C LEU A 148 -13.76 -15.47 -1.38
N ALA A 149 -12.76 -16.36 -1.43
CA ALA A 149 -11.94 -16.69 -0.26
C ALA A 149 -11.16 -15.45 0.23
N HIS A 150 -10.69 -15.47 1.48
CA HIS A 150 -10.04 -14.31 2.09
C HIS A 150 -8.84 -13.80 1.28
N GLY A 151 -7.96 -14.70 0.82
CA GLY A 151 -6.84 -14.35 -0.05
C GLY A 151 -7.27 -13.79 -1.41
N GLU A 152 -8.36 -14.33 -2.00
CA GLU A 152 -8.95 -13.85 -3.25
C GLU A 152 -9.55 -12.44 -3.08
N GLN A 153 -10.18 -12.15 -1.93
CA GLN A 153 -10.69 -10.81 -1.62
C GLN A 153 -9.55 -9.79 -1.53
N ARG A 154 -8.42 -10.16 -0.90
CA ARG A 154 -7.22 -9.30 -0.86
C ARG A 154 -6.62 -9.07 -2.24
N ALA A 155 -6.59 -10.09 -3.10
CA ALA A 155 -6.18 -9.94 -4.48
C ALA A 155 -7.12 -8.99 -5.25
N LEU A 156 -8.45 -9.08 -5.03
CA LEU A 156 -9.42 -8.16 -5.61
C LEU A 156 -9.19 -6.70 -5.14
N GLU A 157 -8.88 -6.49 -3.86
CA GLU A 157 -8.55 -5.15 -3.34
C GLU A 157 -7.30 -4.55 -4.04
N ILE A 158 -6.30 -5.38 -4.32
CA ILE A 158 -5.13 -4.94 -5.11
C ILE A 158 -5.56 -4.61 -6.55
N ALA A 159 -6.40 -5.41 -7.20
CA ALA A 159 -6.93 -5.10 -8.53
C ALA A 159 -7.68 -3.76 -8.56
N LEU A 160 -8.49 -3.48 -7.54
CA LEU A 160 -9.16 -2.18 -7.39
C LEU A 160 -8.16 -1.02 -7.24
N ALA A 161 -7.11 -1.21 -6.47
CA ALA A 161 -6.05 -0.21 -6.33
C ALA A 161 -5.29 0.01 -7.66
N LEU A 162 -5.11 -1.04 -8.45
CA LEU A 162 -4.46 -0.98 -9.77
C LEU A 162 -5.33 -0.30 -10.84
N ALA A 163 -6.64 -0.22 -10.65
CA ALA A 163 -7.57 0.39 -11.61
C ALA A 163 -7.26 1.86 -11.93
N CYS A 164 -6.60 2.60 -11.02
CA CYS A 164 -6.14 3.96 -11.27
C CYS A 164 -4.73 4.04 -11.90
N ASN A 165 -4.14 2.90 -12.30
CA ASN A 165 -2.77 2.81 -12.83
C ASN A 165 -1.75 3.59 -11.99
N PRO A 166 -1.56 3.25 -10.70
CA PRO A 166 -0.77 4.05 -9.78
C PRO A 166 0.72 3.94 -10.06
N ARG A 167 1.44 5.06 -9.87
CA ARG A 167 2.91 5.09 -9.84
C ARG A 167 3.44 4.71 -8.45
N LEU A 168 2.62 4.91 -7.41
CA LEU A 168 2.90 4.55 -6.02
C LEU A 168 1.75 3.71 -5.46
N LEU A 169 2.06 2.48 -5.08
CA LEU A 169 1.12 1.56 -4.44
C LEU A 169 1.46 1.42 -2.95
N LEU A 170 0.48 1.68 -2.10
CA LEU A 170 0.58 1.60 -0.65
C LEU A 170 -0.19 0.36 -0.16
N LEU A 171 0.50 -0.59 0.47
CA LEU A 171 -0.05 -1.86 0.96
C LEU A 171 0.09 -1.94 2.49
N ASP A 172 -1.03 -2.10 3.19
CA ASP A 172 -1.08 -2.18 4.65
C ASP A 172 -1.44 -3.60 5.07
N GLU A 173 -0.45 -4.33 5.60
CA GLU A 173 -0.57 -5.72 6.05
C GLU A 173 -1.32 -6.64 5.05
N PRO A 174 -0.90 -6.67 3.77
CA PRO A 174 -1.63 -7.39 2.72
C PRO A 174 -1.72 -8.91 2.95
N THR A 175 -0.89 -9.47 3.84
CA THR A 175 -0.89 -10.90 4.17
C THR A 175 -1.56 -11.23 5.49
N ALA A 176 -2.26 -10.27 6.11
CA ALA A 176 -2.95 -10.50 7.38
C ALA A 176 -4.07 -11.55 7.21
N GLY A 177 -4.10 -12.55 8.09
CA GLY A 177 -5.13 -13.62 8.10
C GLY A 177 -4.97 -14.69 7.02
N MET A 178 -3.92 -14.63 6.18
CA MET A 178 -3.66 -15.62 5.12
C MET A 178 -2.94 -16.86 5.64
N SER A 179 -3.23 -18.00 5.01
CA SER A 179 -2.43 -19.23 5.14
C SER A 179 -0.99 -19.01 4.66
N PRO A 180 -0.03 -19.88 5.01
CA PRO A 180 1.33 -19.80 4.50
C PRO A 180 1.40 -19.81 2.96
N GLU A 181 0.57 -20.63 2.31
CA GLU A 181 0.52 -20.77 0.85
C GLU A 181 -0.02 -19.49 0.20
N GLU A 182 -1.14 -18.97 0.68
CA GLU A 182 -1.71 -17.68 0.21
C GLU A 182 -0.74 -16.53 0.42
N THR A 183 -0.02 -16.54 1.55
CA THR A 183 1.01 -15.54 1.85
C THR A 183 2.11 -15.53 0.79
N LEU A 184 2.59 -16.71 0.34
CA LEU A 184 3.61 -16.80 -0.70
C LEU A 184 3.11 -16.27 -2.04
N ILE A 185 1.90 -16.64 -2.45
CA ILE A 185 1.26 -16.14 -3.68
C ILE A 185 1.13 -14.62 -3.64
N MET A 186 0.68 -14.06 -2.52
CA MET A 186 0.55 -12.61 -2.32
C MET A 186 1.92 -11.91 -2.40
N MET A 187 2.97 -12.48 -1.82
CA MET A 187 4.32 -11.92 -1.89
C MET A 187 4.90 -11.95 -3.30
N ASP A 188 4.65 -12.99 -4.06
CA ASP A 188 5.07 -13.08 -5.47
C ASP A 188 4.32 -12.03 -6.32
N LEU A 189 3.03 -11.83 -6.08
CA LEU A 189 2.24 -10.76 -6.70
C LEU A 189 2.83 -9.37 -6.36
N ILE A 190 3.11 -9.09 -5.10
CA ILE A 190 3.69 -7.80 -4.67
C ILE A 190 5.06 -7.58 -5.31
N THR A 191 5.88 -8.61 -5.40
CA THR A 191 7.21 -8.55 -6.04
C THR A 191 7.08 -8.25 -7.53
N MET A 192 6.15 -8.90 -8.23
CA MET A 192 5.86 -8.63 -9.64
C MET A 192 5.40 -7.18 -9.82
N LEU A 193 4.48 -6.69 -9.00
CA LEU A 193 4.01 -5.31 -9.06
C LEU A 193 5.12 -4.29 -8.79
N ALA A 194 6.06 -4.60 -7.90
CA ALA A 194 7.19 -3.74 -7.57
C ALA A 194 8.24 -3.63 -8.70
N SER A 195 8.24 -4.56 -9.68
CA SER A 195 9.12 -4.45 -10.85
C SER A 195 8.71 -3.33 -11.81
N GLU A 196 7.44 -2.90 -11.77
CA GLU A 196 6.90 -1.90 -12.70
C GLU A 196 6.58 -0.56 -12.02
N ARG A 197 6.43 -0.55 -10.69
CA ARG A 197 5.99 0.63 -9.92
C ARG A 197 6.65 0.69 -8.55
N THR A 198 6.53 1.83 -7.89
CA THR A 198 6.99 1.93 -6.51
C THR A 198 5.95 1.33 -5.58
N VAL A 199 6.39 0.51 -4.64
CA VAL A 199 5.53 -0.10 -3.61
C VAL A 199 6.04 0.28 -2.22
N ILE A 200 5.14 0.74 -1.37
CA ILE A 200 5.40 0.90 0.07
C ILE A 200 4.52 -0.09 0.81
N LEU A 201 5.15 -0.91 1.63
CA LEU A 201 4.54 -2.02 2.34
C LEU A 201 4.68 -1.81 3.85
N VAL A 202 3.59 -1.96 4.60
CA VAL A 202 3.65 -2.17 6.05
C VAL A 202 3.40 -3.65 6.32
N GLU A 203 4.32 -4.30 6.99
CA GLU A 203 4.22 -5.71 7.36
C GLU A 203 4.98 -5.98 8.66
N HIS A 204 4.53 -7.00 9.39
CA HIS A 204 5.15 -7.45 10.62
C HIS A 204 5.85 -8.81 10.50
N LYS A 205 5.61 -9.55 9.42
CA LYS A 205 6.25 -10.84 9.12
C LYS A 205 7.68 -10.62 8.60
N MET A 206 8.62 -10.38 9.53
CA MET A 206 10.00 -9.98 9.23
C MET A 206 10.68 -10.84 8.16
N LYS A 207 10.55 -12.19 8.25
CA LYS A 207 11.18 -13.10 7.27
C LYS A 207 10.73 -12.84 5.84
N LEU A 208 9.45 -12.50 5.65
CA LEU A 208 8.89 -12.21 4.32
C LEU A 208 9.39 -10.86 3.80
N VAL A 209 9.32 -9.84 4.65
CA VAL A 209 9.77 -8.48 4.31
C VAL A 209 11.23 -8.48 3.88
N MET A 210 12.10 -9.14 4.66
CA MET A 210 13.53 -9.27 4.36
C MET A 210 13.81 -9.98 3.02
N ARG A 211 12.89 -10.84 2.56
CA ARG A 211 13.04 -11.59 1.30
C ARG A 211 12.71 -10.75 0.06
N ILE A 212 11.68 -9.90 0.14
CA ILE A 212 11.14 -9.23 -1.06
C ILE A 212 11.49 -7.74 -1.15
N SER A 213 11.83 -7.09 -0.04
CA SER A 213 12.07 -5.64 -0.03
C SER A 213 13.46 -5.29 -0.56
N ASN A 214 13.54 -4.19 -1.32
CA ASN A 214 14.80 -3.60 -1.73
C ASN A 214 15.36 -2.64 -0.67
N HIS A 215 14.45 -2.08 0.14
CA HIS A 215 14.75 -1.05 1.13
C HIS A 215 13.82 -1.21 2.34
N LEU A 216 14.31 -0.95 3.52
CA LEU A 216 13.57 -1.03 4.77
C LEU A 216 13.68 0.29 5.51
N ILE A 217 12.58 0.69 6.14
CA ILE A 217 12.52 1.81 7.09
C ILE A 217 12.05 1.25 8.42
N VAL A 218 12.82 1.49 9.47
CA VAL A 218 12.52 1.02 10.82
C VAL A 218 12.02 2.18 11.65
N LEU A 219 10.82 2.02 12.21
CA LEU A 219 10.24 2.94 13.20
C LEU A 219 10.26 2.29 14.58
N HIS A 220 10.53 3.10 15.60
CA HIS A 220 10.48 2.70 17.00
C HIS A 220 9.98 3.85 17.86
N HIS A 221 8.97 3.61 18.72
CA HIS A 221 8.36 4.62 19.59
C HIS A 221 7.95 5.94 18.89
N GLY A 222 7.47 5.83 17.64
CA GLY A 222 7.05 6.99 16.85
C GLY A 222 8.20 7.78 16.20
N GLU A 223 9.42 7.28 16.25
CA GLU A 223 10.59 7.92 15.67
C GLU A 223 11.24 7.05 14.60
N PHE A 224 12.01 7.69 13.72
CA PHE A 224 12.87 7.01 12.76
C PHE A 224 14.07 6.40 13.50
N LEU A 225 14.30 5.11 13.28
CA LEU A 225 15.42 4.40 13.89
C LEU A 225 16.55 4.14 12.91
N ALA A 226 16.22 3.56 11.76
CA ALA A 226 17.18 3.18 10.73
C ALA A 226 16.51 2.99 9.38
N ASP A 227 17.29 3.10 8.30
CA ASP A 227 16.88 2.66 6.97
C ASP A 227 18.09 2.06 6.23
N GLY A 228 17.79 1.27 5.18
CA GLY A 228 18.80 0.62 4.36
C GLY A 228 18.29 -0.63 3.66
N THR A 229 19.23 -1.38 3.11
CA THR A 229 18.96 -2.70 2.54
C THR A 229 18.59 -3.72 3.63
N PRO A 230 17.98 -4.85 3.30
CA PRO A 230 17.74 -5.92 4.27
C PRO A 230 19.01 -6.37 5.04
N ASP A 231 20.16 -6.36 4.38
CA ASP A 231 21.41 -6.74 5.03
C ASP A 231 21.94 -5.66 5.99
N ASP A 232 21.80 -4.38 5.63
CA ASP A 232 22.13 -3.25 6.52
C ASP A 232 21.30 -3.30 7.80
N ILE A 233 19.98 -3.53 7.66
CA ILE A 233 19.05 -3.61 8.77
C ILE A 233 19.31 -4.84 9.65
N ARG A 234 19.66 -5.98 9.05
CA ARG A 234 20.04 -7.21 9.79
C ARG A 234 21.33 -7.01 10.60
N GLY A 235 22.27 -6.24 10.06
CA GLY A 235 23.55 -5.90 10.71
C GLY A 235 23.46 -4.80 11.77
N ASN A 236 22.37 -4.05 11.83
CA ASN A 236 22.23 -2.92 12.73
C ASN A 236 21.93 -3.37 14.17
N ASP A 237 22.87 -3.07 15.10
CA ASP A 237 22.77 -3.50 16.50
C ASP A 237 21.62 -2.84 17.25
N GLU A 238 21.24 -1.63 16.89
CA GLU A 238 20.11 -0.93 17.49
C GLU A 238 18.78 -1.57 17.09
N VAL A 239 18.62 -1.88 15.80
CA VAL A 239 17.45 -2.64 15.29
C VAL A 239 17.39 -4.02 15.94
N ARG A 240 18.53 -4.71 16.05
CA ARG A 240 18.59 -6.02 16.71
C ARG A 240 18.14 -5.95 18.16
N ARG A 241 18.57 -4.95 18.93
CA ARG A 241 18.13 -4.74 20.33
C ARG A 241 16.64 -4.52 20.43
N VAL A 242 16.05 -3.74 19.54
CA VAL A 242 14.60 -3.46 19.51
C VAL A 242 13.78 -4.71 19.19
N TYR A 243 14.24 -5.56 18.28
CA TYR A 243 13.54 -6.77 17.87
C TYR A 243 13.87 -8.00 18.73
N LEU A 244 15.13 -8.16 19.18
CA LEU A 244 15.57 -9.31 19.99
C LEU A 244 15.29 -9.11 21.48
N GLY A 245 15.22 -7.86 21.97
CA GLY A 245 14.80 -7.55 23.34
C GLY A 245 13.34 -7.93 23.64
N GLN A 246 12.53 -8.21 22.62
CA GLN A 246 11.15 -8.69 22.77
C GLN A 246 11.01 -10.22 22.60
N GLY A 247 12.10 -10.94 22.35
CA GLY A 247 12.13 -12.37 22.03
C GLY A 247 12.32 -13.32 23.23
N ASN A 248 12.24 -12.83 24.45
CA ASN A 248 12.29 -13.65 25.67
C ASN A 248 11.02 -13.43 26.53
N HIS A 249 9.87 -13.88 26.01
CA HIS A 249 8.74 -14.29 26.87
C HIS A 249 7.92 -15.34 26.15
#